data_e367b0cfb10e8dc063feb61ed353b6eb
#
_entry.id   e367b0cfb10e8dc063feb61ed353b6eb
#
_cell.length_a   1.000
_cell.length_b   1.000
_cell.length_c   1.000
_cell.angle_alpha   90.00
_cell.angle_beta   90.00
_cell.angle_gamma   90.00
#
_symmetry.space_group_name_H-M   'P 1'
#
loop_
_entity.id
_entity.type
_entity.pdbx_description
1 polymer ?
#
loop_
_entity_poly.entity_id
_entity_poly.type
_entity_poly.pdbx_seq_one_letter_code
_entity_poly.pdbx_strand_id
1 'polypeptide(L)'
;MTTIQISMFDSLTNTRVKRTALTIDGLAQWLTSTSGKHTDKKALPLWSPTIFASENRSKNGAKEITCLVYDLDDGITAFDTWRLWTDFFVIAHTSFSHKPHHNKYRIVLPLAKPIPATDWSRAYQAAQHLWDSVVGRGIPDQSALHDAARVYFRFALPVNKDGIDDDHPLASHKWHKCAVHKADLLDLDYTHIEIKEIKPEPKFVRKYSNGKGSLRDAFEDVTVRKAIAVQVSAQIQNNEARHIKCPKCNRQSVHFSIDLQMPGATKFPTCNHVHSCGFWGKFADII
;
A
#
# COMPACT_ATOMS: atom_id res chain seq x y z
N MET A 1 -30.68 -1.76 13.32
CA MET A 1 -29.23 -1.90 13.51
C MET A 1 -28.55 -1.86 12.14
N THR A 2 -27.56 -1.00 11.97
CA THR A 2 -26.80 -0.90 10.71
C THR A 2 -25.95 -2.15 10.53
N THR A 3 -25.97 -2.74 9.33
CA THR A 3 -25.16 -3.90 8.96
C THR A 3 -24.16 -3.53 7.88
N ILE A 4 -22.95 -4.06 8.01
CA ILE A 4 -21.87 -3.94 7.03
C ILE A 4 -21.67 -5.28 6.35
N GLN A 5 -21.69 -5.29 5.03
CA GLN A 5 -21.36 -6.47 4.25
C GLN A 5 -19.85 -6.53 3.99
N ILE A 6 -19.27 -7.70 4.09
CA ILE A 6 -17.86 -7.97 3.76
C ILE A 6 -17.76 -9.25 2.92
N SER A 7 -16.66 -9.40 2.22
CA SER A 7 -16.29 -10.63 1.53
C SER A 7 -15.18 -11.35 2.28
N MET A 8 -15.30 -12.67 2.43
CA MET A 8 -14.33 -13.52 3.12
C MET A 8 -13.75 -14.54 2.17
N PHE A 9 -12.48 -14.93 2.43
CA PHE A 9 -11.73 -15.90 1.62
C PHE A 9 -10.94 -16.84 2.54
N ASP A 10 -10.89 -18.11 2.18
CA ASP A 10 -10.19 -19.11 3.00
C ASP A 10 -8.68 -19.03 2.86
N SER A 11 -8.17 -18.60 1.72
CA SER A 11 -6.74 -18.44 1.45
C SER A 11 -6.47 -17.40 0.36
N LEU A 12 -5.22 -17.02 0.21
CA LEU A 12 -4.79 -16.04 -0.80
C LEU A 12 -5.06 -16.52 -2.24
N THR A 13 -4.97 -17.80 -2.49
CA THR A 13 -5.18 -18.42 -3.81
C THR A 13 -6.64 -18.76 -4.09
N ASN A 14 -7.48 -18.84 -3.06
CA ASN A 14 -8.90 -19.10 -3.22
C ASN A 14 -9.63 -17.77 -3.52
N THR A 15 -10.14 -17.63 -4.73
CA THR A 15 -10.87 -16.44 -5.18
C THR A 15 -12.37 -16.50 -4.91
N ARG A 16 -12.90 -17.64 -4.42
CA ARG A 16 -14.33 -17.82 -4.15
C ARG A 16 -14.79 -16.91 -3.03
N VAL A 17 -15.78 -16.09 -3.31
CA VAL A 17 -16.32 -15.08 -2.39
C VAL A 17 -17.34 -15.70 -1.44
N LYS A 18 -17.13 -15.56 -0.14
CA LYS A 18 -18.11 -15.84 0.91
C LYS A 18 -18.61 -14.50 1.46
N ARG A 19 -19.82 -14.09 1.08
CA ARG A 19 -20.42 -12.84 1.56
C ARG A 19 -20.97 -13.01 2.97
N THR A 20 -20.73 -12.04 3.82
CA THR A 20 -21.20 -12.03 5.22
C THR A 20 -21.70 -10.62 5.57
N ALA A 21 -22.84 -10.53 6.21
CA ALA A 21 -23.37 -9.29 6.79
C ALA A 21 -23.16 -9.33 8.31
N LEU A 22 -22.55 -8.31 8.88
CA LEU A 22 -22.28 -8.18 10.31
C LEU A 22 -22.87 -6.85 10.81
N THR A 23 -23.34 -6.82 12.04
CA THR A 23 -23.58 -5.53 12.71
C THR A 23 -22.25 -4.79 12.86
N ILE A 24 -22.28 -3.48 13.07
CA ILE A 24 -21.05 -2.70 13.28
C ILE A 24 -20.22 -3.25 14.45
N ASP A 25 -20.87 -3.54 15.57
CA ASP A 25 -20.21 -4.16 16.73
C ASP A 25 -19.71 -5.58 16.39
N GLY A 26 -20.47 -6.35 15.63
CA GLY A 26 -20.07 -7.66 15.15
C GLY A 26 -18.84 -7.60 14.24
N LEU A 27 -18.75 -6.62 13.34
CA LEU A 27 -17.55 -6.37 12.52
C LEU A 27 -16.35 -6.01 13.41
N ALA A 28 -16.53 -5.10 14.36
CA ALA A 28 -15.47 -4.71 15.29
C ALA A 28 -14.96 -5.92 16.09
N GLN A 29 -15.86 -6.69 16.67
CA GLN A 29 -15.51 -7.92 17.40
C GLN A 29 -14.79 -8.92 16.50
N TRP A 30 -15.28 -9.10 15.27
CA TRP A 30 -14.70 -10.08 14.34
C TRP A 30 -13.29 -9.67 13.86
N LEU A 31 -13.04 -8.37 13.62
CA LEU A 31 -11.73 -7.86 13.18
C LEU A 31 -10.70 -7.78 14.32
N THR A 32 -11.14 -7.62 15.56
CA THR A 32 -10.26 -7.52 16.73
C THR A 32 -10.08 -8.85 17.48
N SER A 33 -10.96 -9.84 17.23
CA SER A 33 -10.75 -11.18 17.74
C SER A 33 -9.71 -11.91 16.89
N THR A 34 -8.77 -12.58 17.56
CA THR A 34 -7.74 -13.37 16.84
C THR A 34 -8.37 -14.52 16.05
N SER A 35 -7.86 -14.75 14.83
CA SER A 35 -8.19 -15.98 14.07
C SER A 35 -7.40 -17.21 14.55
N GLY A 36 -6.60 -17.05 15.60
CA GLY A 36 -5.77 -18.09 16.18
C GLY A 36 -4.27 -17.75 16.14
N LYS A 37 -3.48 -18.73 16.52
CA LYS A 37 -2.02 -18.72 16.46
C LYS A 37 -1.57 -19.40 15.17
N HIS A 38 -0.71 -18.77 14.41
CA HIS A 38 -0.26 -19.25 13.09
C HIS A 38 1.25 -19.10 12.92
N THR A 39 1.86 -20.07 12.25
CA THR A 39 3.28 -20.04 11.88
C THR A 39 3.53 -19.38 10.54
N ASP A 40 2.52 -19.37 9.65
CA ASP A 40 2.60 -18.83 8.30
C ASP A 40 1.43 -17.86 8.03
N LYS A 41 1.77 -16.66 7.61
CA LYS A 41 0.81 -15.64 7.17
C LYS A 41 -0.10 -16.14 6.03
N LYS A 42 0.40 -17.00 5.14
CA LYS A 42 -0.37 -17.51 4.00
C LYS A 42 -1.52 -18.43 4.39
N ALA A 43 -1.46 -19.02 5.60
CA ALA A 43 -2.52 -19.86 6.14
C ALA A 43 -3.67 -19.04 6.76
N LEU A 44 -3.55 -17.74 6.84
CA LEU A 44 -4.56 -16.89 7.47
C LEU A 44 -5.78 -16.73 6.57
N PRO A 45 -7.00 -16.71 7.14
CA PRO A 45 -8.18 -16.28 6.42
C PRO A 45 -8.06 -14.81 6.03
N LEU A 46 -8.67 -14.47 4.90
CA LEU A 46 -8.67 -13.11 4.38
C LEU A 46 -10.08 -12.55 4.33
N TRP A 47 -10.14 -11.23 4.28
CA TRP A 47 -11.37 -10.49 4.07
C TRP A 47 -11.15 -9.29 3.14
N SER A 48 -12.25 -8.77 2.62
CA SER A 48 -12.27 -7.55 1.82
C SER A 48 -13.47 -6.69 2.23
N PRO A 49 -13.34 -5.38 2.32
CA PRO A 49 -14.47 -4.47 2.43
C PRO A 49 -15.29 -4.40 1.14
N THR A 50 -14.85 -5.07 0.08
CA THR A 50 -15.46 -5.03 -1.24
C THR A 50 -16.49 -6.12 -1.39
N ILE A 51 -17.66 -5.77 -1.87
CA ILE A 51 -18.69 -6.69 -2.33
C ILE A 51 -18.48 -6.92 -3.81
N PHE A 52 -18.37 -8.18 -4.20
CA PHE A 52 -18.14 -8.58 -5.58
C PHE A 52 -19.48 -8.96 -6.25
N ALA A 53 -19.67 -8.61 -7.53
CA ALA A 53 -20.85 -8.96 -8.29
C ALA A 53 -20.92 -10.47 -8.58
N SER A 54 -19.76 -11.11 -8.79
CA SER A 54 -19.64 -12.55 -9.06
C SER A 54 -19.28 -13.37 -7.83
N GLU A 55 -19.29 -14.69 -7.97
CA GLU A 55 -18.82 -15.63 -6.93
C GLU A 55 -17.31 -15.67 -6.80
N ASN A 56 -16.59 -15.07 -7.73
CA ASN A 56 -15.14 -15.03 -7.72
C ASN A 56 -14.63 -13.58 -7.64
N ARG A 57 -13.61 -13.36 -6.83
CA ARG A 57 -12.91 -12.09 -6.70
C ARG A 57 -12.18 -11.75 -8.00
N SER A 58 -12.45 -10.58 -8.53
CA SER A 58 -11.70 -9.97 -9.63
C SER A 58 -11.77 -8.45 -9.53
N LYS A 59 -10.81 -7.74 -10.12
CA LYS A 59 -10.84 -6.26 -10.15
C LYS A 59 -12.10 -5.74 -10.82
N ASN A 60 -12.47 -6.32 -11.96
CA ASN A 60 -13.66 -5.91 -12.71
C ASN A 60 -14.96 -6.39 -12.06
N GLY A 61 -14.91 -7.29 -11.10
CA GLY A 61 -16.05 -7.80 -10.35
C GLY A 61 -16.36 -7.03 -9.08
N ALA A 62 -15.55 -6.04 -8.71
CA ALA A 62 -15.85 -5.17 -7.58
C ALA A 62 -17.13 -4.37 -7.86
N LYS A 63 -18.10 -4.41 -6.93
CA LYS A 63 -19.39 -3.73 -7.04
C LYS A 63 -19.41 -2.47 -6.16
N GLU A 64 -19.12 -2.65 -4.89
CA GLU A 64 -19.17 -1.58 -3.89
C GLU A 64 -18.20 -1.85 -2.74
N ILE A 65 -17.74 -0.81 -2.07
CA ILE A 65 -16.83 -0.85 -0.94
C ILE A 65 -17.53 -0.35 0.31
N THR A 66 -17.47 -1.09 1.39
CA THR A 66 -18.23 -0.87 2.64
C THR A 66 -17.39 -0.33 3.80
N CYS A 67 -16.08 -0.41 3.71
CA CYS A 67 -15.16 0.18 4.68
C CYS A 67 -13.97 0.80 3.96
N LEU A 68 -13.51 1.94 4.46
CA LEU A 68 -12.19 2.45 4.13
C LEU A 68 -11.14 1.75 4.99
N VAL A 69 -10.06 1.30 4.39
CA VAL A 69 -8.97 0.60 5.09
C VAL A 69 -7.63 1.25 4.78
N TYR A 70 -7.00 1.80 5.81
CA TYR A 70 -5.62 2.25 5.74
C TYR A 70 -4.70 1.14 6.23
N ASP A 71 -3.83 0.63 5.36
CA ASP A 71 -2.80 -0.37 5.67
C ASP A 71 -1.47 0.37 5.89
N LEU A 72 -0.95 0.35 7.11
CA LEU A 72 0.25 1.07 7.52
C LEU A 72 1.41 0.06 7.61
N ASP A 73 2.30 0.13 6.64
CA ASP A 73 3.46 -0.76 6.52
C ASP A 73 4.80 0.00 6.55
N ASP A 74 4.78 1.32 6.80
CA ASP A 74 5.96 2.20 6.81
C ASP A 74 6.94 1.92 7.96
N GLY A 75 6.50 1.18 8.97
CA GLY A 75 7.29 0.83 10.14
C GLY A 75 7.47 1.96 11.16
N ILE A 76 7.11 3.20 10.82
CA ILE A 76 7.41 4.42 11.59
C ILE A 76 6.17 4.94 12.30
N THR A 77 5.03 4.99 11.59
CA THR A 77 3.79 5.57 12.14
C THR A 77 3.30 4.74 13.33
N ALA A 78 3.12 5.39 14.46
CA ALA A 78 2.76 4.71 15.71
C ALA A 78 1.34 4.14 15.66
N PHE A 79 1.11 2.98 16.30
CA PHE A 79 -0.20 2.33 16.34
C PHE A 79 -1.29 3.20 16.95
N ASP A 80 -0.97 4.05 17.91
CA ASP A 80 -1.93 4.91 18.62
C ASP A 80 -2.49 6.07 17.77
N THR A 81 -2.06 6.22 16.51
CA THR A 81 -2.68 7.18 15.56
C THR A 81 -4.18 6.93 15.35
N TRP A 82 -4.69 5.72 15.64
CA TRP A 82 -6.14 5.48 15.63
C TRP A 82 -6.91 6.43 16.57
N ARG A 83 -6.27 6.95 17.62
CA ARG A 83 -6.88 7.90 18.57
C ARG A 83 -7.17 9.27 17.99
N LEU A 84 -6.60 9.60 16.84
CA LEU A 84 -6.85 10.86 16.13
C LEU A 84 -8.20 10.88 15.40
N TRP A 85 -8.83 9.70 15.25
CA TRP A 85 -10.09 9.52 14.52
C TRP A 85 -11.31 9.60 15.45
N THR A 86 -11.36 10.61 16.31
CA THR A 86 -12.34 10.72 17.41
C THR A 86 -13.79 10.84 16.95
N ASP A 87 -14.01 11.38 15.74
CA ASP A 87 -15.35 11.62 15.21
C ASP A 87 -15.93 10.40 14.47
N PHE A 88 -15.12 9.36 14.29
CA PHE A 88 -15.51 8.20 13.48
C PHE A 88 -15.48 6.90 14.27
N PHE A 89 -16.31 5.95 13.84
CA PHE A 89 -16.19 4.58 14.30
C PHE A 89 -14.93 3.96 13.71
N VAL A 90 -13.99 3.60 14.56
CA VAL A 90 -12.66 3.11 14.17
C VAL A 90 -12.43 1.71 14.73
N ILE A 91 -11.92 0.84 13.88
CA ILE A 91 -11.37 -0.45 14.27
C ILE A 91 -9.90 -0.46 13.88
N ALA A 92 -9.01 -0.67 14.82
CA ALA A 92 -7.58 -0.76 14.55
C ALA A 92 -7.01 -2.08 15.06
N HIS A 93 -6.12 -2.69 14.30
CA HIS A 93 -5.39 -3.87 14.73
C HIS A 93 -4.02 -3.96 14.05
N THR A 94 -3.04 -4.50 14.78
CA THR A 94 -1.72 -4.79 14.19
C THR A 94 -1.81 -5.88 13.14
N SER A 95 -0.96 -5.83 12.13
CA SER A 95 -0.86 -6.88 11.13
C SER A 95 -0.01 -8.07 11.64
N PHE A 96 -0.13 -9.23 11.02
CA PHE A 96 0.65 -10.43 11.36
C PHE A 96 2.17 -10.20 11.37
N SER A 97 2.66 -9.29 10.52
CA SER A 97 4.11 -8.98 10.39
C SER A 97 4.56 -7.80 11.26
N HIS A 98 3.71 -7.35 12.19
CA HIS A 98 4.06 -6.28 13.12
C HIS A 98 5.21 -6.71 14.04
N LYS A 99 6.13 -5.76 14.34
CA LYS A 99 7.25 -5.97 15.26
C LYS A 99 7.42 -4.73 16.15
N PRO A 100 8.04 -4.85 17.34
CA PRO A 100 8.22 -3.71 18.27
C PRO A 100 8.86 -2.47 17.64
N HIS A 101 9.78 -2.68 16.70
CA HIS A 101 10.55 -1.61 16.05
C HIS A 101 10.14 -1.38 14.59
N HIS A 102 9.05 -2.01 14.14
CA HIS A 102 8.53 -1.87 12.81
C HIS A 102 7.01 -2.00 12.81
N ASN A 103 6.36 -0.86 13.03
CA ASN A 103 4.92 -0.80 13.15
C ASN A 103 4.24 -1.21 11.84
N LYS A 104 3.33 -2.19 11.94
CA LYS A 104 2.46 -2.60 10.84
C LYS A 104 1.07 -2.83 11.37
N TYR A 105 0.11 -2.05 10.91
CA TYR A 105 -1.26 -2.11 11.42
C TYR A 105 -2.26 -1.58 10.41
N ARG A 106 -3.53 -1.80 10.68
CA ARG A 106 -4.64 -1.30 9.89
C ARG A 106 -5.56 -0.45 10.72
N ILE A 107 -6.08 0.59 10.07
CA ILE A 107 -7.22 1.37 10.55
C ILE A 107 -8.36 1.10 9.58
N VAL A 108 -9.49 0.64 10.11
CA VAL A 108 -10.71 0.32 9.37
C VAL A 108 -11.80 1.27 9.80
N LEU A 109 -12.36 2.00 8.86
CA LEU A 109 -13.46 2.95 9.04
C LEU A 109 -14.69 2.42 8.26
N PRO A 110 -15.70 1.87 8.95
CA PRO A 110 -16.95 1.49 8.30
C PRO A 110 -17.63 2.72 7.70
N LEU A 111 -18.11 2.57 6.46
CA LEU A 111 -18.77 3.66 5.74
C LEU A 111 -20.27 3.72 6.08
N ALA A 112 -20.80 4.94 6.23
CA ALA A 112 -22.23 5.17 6.41
C ALA A 112 -23.01 4.72 5.17
N LYS A 113 -22.43 4.90 3.98
CA LYS A 113 -22.95 4.45 2.69
C LYS A 113 -21.86 3.72 1.92
N PRO A 114 -22.14 2.53 1.37
CA PRO A 114 -21.18 1.86 0.48
C PRO A 114 -20.84 2.73 -0.72
N ILE A 115 -19.59 2.71 -1.14
CA ILE A 115 -19.10 3.48 -2.29
C ILE A 115 -19.11 2.54 -3.51
N PRO A 116 -19.78 2.92 -4.63
CA PRO A 116 -19.69 2.16 -5.87
C PRO A 116 -18.24 2.01 -6.33
N ALA A 117 -17.84 0.83 -6.80
CA ALA A 117 -16.48 0.60 -7.26
C ALA A 117 -16.10 1.49 -8.47
N THR A 118 -17.08 1.94 -9.24
CA THR A 118 -16.91 2.92 -10.33
C THR A 118 -16.40 4.28 -9.83
N ASP A 119 -16.75 4.64 -8.60
CA ASP A 119 -16.38 5.93 -7.99
C ASP A 119 -15.10 5.82 -7.14
N TRP A 120 -14.54 4.61 -7.02
CA TRP A 120 -13.40 4.37 -6.14
C TRP A 120 -12.19 5.23 -6.46
N SER A 121 -11.98 5.59 -7.73
CA SER A 121 -10.88 6.49 -8.13
C SER A 121 -10.97 7.89 -7.51
N ARG A 122 -12.19 8.40 -7.26
CA ARG A 122 -12.41 9.64 -6.52
C ARG A 122 -12.33 9.41 -5.01
N ALA A 123 -12.97 8.35 -4.55
CA ALA A 123 -13.05 8.03 -3.13
C ALA A 123 -11.69 7.82 -2.49
N TYR A 124 -10.75 7.13 -3.15
CA TYR A 124 -9.41 6.96 -2.57
C TYR A 124 -8.62 8.27 -2.48
N GLN A 125 -8.82 9.21 -3.41
CA GLN A 125 -8.20 10.54 -3.31
C GLN A 125 -8.79 11.32 -2.13
N ALA A 126 -10.11 11.30 -1.95
CA ALA A 126 -10.75 11.86 -0.75
C ALA A 126 -10.25 11.18 0.53
N ALA A 127 -10.08 9.86 0.50
CA ALA A 127 -9.51 9.12 1.62
C ALA A 127 -8.06 9.54 1.93
N GLN A 128 -7.25 9.81 0.91
CA GLN A 128 -5.89 10.32 1.11
C GLN A 128 -5.92 11.72 1.75
N HIS A 129 -6.75 12.63 1.25
CA HIS A 129 -6.92 13.95 1.85
C HIS A 129 -7.42 13.87 3.30
N LEU A 130 -8.33 12.95 3.59
CA LEU A 130 -8.80 12.70 4.94
C LEU A 130 -7.66 12.23 5.85
N TRP A 131 -6.83 11.30 5.39
CA TRP A 131 -5.63 10.87 6.11
C TRP A 131 -4.71 12.06 6.42
N ASP A 132 -4.39 12.86 5.41
CA ASP A 132 -3.49 14.00 5.54
C ASP A 132 -4.05 15.04 6.54
N SER A 133 -5.38 15.24 6.56
CA SER A 133 -6.03 16.17 7.48
C SER A 133 -6.10 15.68 8.92
N VAL A 134 -6.32 14.38 9.13
CA VAL A 134 -6.52 13.79 10.48
C VAL A 134 -5.18 13.39 11.10
N VAL A 135 -4.31 12.75 10.34
CA VAL A 135 -3.05 12.20 10.85
C VAL A 135 -1.86 13.08 10.50
N GLY A 136 -1.81 13.61 9.28
CA GLY A 136 -0.79 14.56 8.82
C GLY A 136 0.65 14.02 8.76
N ARG A 137 0.83 12.72 9.00
CA ARG A 137 2.14 12.04 9.00
C ARG A 137 1.99 10.56 8.64
N GLY A 138 3.08 9.98 8.15
CA GLY A 138 3.08 8.61 7.64
C GLY A 138 2.31 8.52 6.33
N ILE A 139 2.51 7.44 5.60
CA ILE A 139 1.86 7.22 4.31
C ILE A 139 1.23 5.83 4.34
N PRO A 140 -0.11 5.72 4.26
CA PRO A 140 -0.77 4.43 4.04
C PRO A 140 -0.26 3.77 2.75
N ASP A 141 -0.27 2.44 2.69
CA ASP A 141 0.08 1.72 1.46
C ASP A 141 -0.86 2.16 0.32
N GLN A 142 -0.33 2.98 -0.58
CA GLN A 142 -1.08 3.54 -1.71
C GLN A 142 -1.58 2.42 -2.64
N SER A 143 -0.80 1.34 -2.80
CA SER A 143 -1.21 0.22 -3.63
C SER A 143 -2.43 -0.51 -3.05
N ALA A 144 -2.53 -0.58 -1.73
CA ALA A 144 -3.69 -1.12 -1.03
C ALA A 144 -4.90 -0.20 -1.13
N LEU A 145 -4.70 1.11 -0.99
CA LEU A 145 -5.75 2.11 -1.05
C LEU A 145 -6.35 2.24 -2.46
N HIS A 146 -5.53 2.15 -3.51
CA HIS A 146 -5.96 2.21 -4.91
C HIS A 146 -6.74 0.97 -5.37
N ASP A 147 -6.50 -0.19 -4.77
CA ASP A 147 -7.07 -1.45 -5.25
C ASP A 147 -8.45 -1.69 -4.63
N ALA A 148 -9.51 -1.34 -5.36
CA ALA A 148 -10.88 -1.61 -4.95
C ALA A 148 -11.18 -3.09 -4.66
N ALA A 149 -10.38 -4.02 -5.17
CA ALA A 149 -10.52 -5.47 -4.95
C ALA A 149 -9.52 -6.01 -3.90
N ARG A 150 -8.93 -5.12 -3.10
CA ARG A 150 -7.93 -5.50 -2.09
C ARG A 150 -8.48 -6.47 -1.08
N VAL A 151 -7.66 -7.44 -0.70
CA VAL A 151 -7.91 -8.35 0.42
C VAL A 151 -6.88 -8.14 1.52
N TYR A 152 -7.33 -8.35 2.74
CA TYR A 152 -6.53 -8.18 3.94
C TYR A 152 -6.53 -9.47 4.75
N PHE A 153 -5.39 -9.83 5.31
CA PHE A 153 -5.33 -10.91 6.28
C PHE A 153 -6.06 -10.53 7.56
N ARG A 154 -6.85 -11.46 8.10
CA ARG A 154 -7.49 -11.28 9.39
C ARG A 154 -6.45 -11.16 10.51
N PHE A 155 -6.81 -10.51 11.61
CA PHE A 155 -5.97 -10.43 12.79
C PHE A 155 -5.62 -11.84 13.33
N ALA A 156 -4.34 -12.08 13.57
CA ALA A 156 -3.82 -13.33 14.07
C ALA A 156 -2.50 -13.09 14.82
N LEU A 157 -2.17 -14.02 15.71
CA LEU A 157 -0.92 -13.98 16.47
C LEU A 157 0.11 -14.90 15.80
N PRO A 158 1.27 -14.38 15.37
CA PRO A 158 2.35 -15.21 14.88
C PRO A 158 2.98 -16.03 16.02
N VAL A 159 3.31 -17.26 15.74
CA VAL A 159 4.05 -18.17 16.63
C VAL A 159 5.23 -18.76 15.85
N ASN A 160 6.22 -19.32 16.58
CA ASN A 160 7.30 -20.05 15.95
C ASN A 160 6.79 -21.37 15.34
N LYS A 161 7.67 -22.09 14.62
CA LYS A 161 7.30 -23.34 13.94
C LYS A 161 6.86 -24.45 14.91
N ASP A 162 7.27 -24.36 16.17
CA ASP A 162 6.95 -25.35 17.21
C ASP A 162 5.62 -25.01 17.90
N GLY A 163 4.95 -23.92 17.49
CA GLY A 163 3.66 -23.50 18.05
C GLY A 163 3.78 -22.92 19.47
N ILE A 164 4.98 -22.78 19.97
CA ILE A 164 5.28 -22.27 21.31
C ILE A 164 5.31 -20.74 21.25
N ASP A 165 4.60 -20.09 22.16
CA ASP A 165 4.83 -18.68 22.46
C ASP A 165 6.24 -18.58 23.01
N ASP A 166 7.14 -18.03 22.22
CA ASP A 166 8.50 -17.80 22.65
C ASP A 166 8.47 -16.80 23.82
N ASP A 167 9.00 -17.17 24.99
CA ASP A 167 9.22 -16.25 26.11
C ASP A 167 10.25 -15.15 25.76
N HIS A 168 10.76 -15.18 24.54
CA HIS A 168 11.60 -14.14 24.00
C HIS A 168 10.91 -12.77 24.12
N PRO A 169 11.62 -11.70 24.50
CA PRO A 169 11.06 -10.34 24.61
C PRO A 169 10.33 -9.84 23.34
N LEU A 170 10.57 -10.50 22.21
CA LEU A 170 9.91 -10.31 20.92
C LEU A 170 8.71 -11.25 20.69
N ALA A 171 8.28 -12.00 21.70
CA ALA A 171 7.12 -12.88 21.60
C ALA A 171 5.89 -12.08 21.15
N SER A 172 5.29 -12.53 20.08
CA SER A 172 4.36 -11.79 19.25
C SER A 172 3.11 -11.29 19.99
N HIS A 173 2.62 -12.05 20.97
CA HIS A 173 1.39 -11.70 21.68
C HIS A 173 1.48 -10.43 22.51
N LYS A 174 2.67 -10.03 22.98
CA LYS A 174 2.89 -8.80 23.78
C LYS A 174 2.80 -7.53 22.93
N TRP A 175 3.02 -7.62 21.64
CA TRP A 175 3.13 -6.48 20.74
C TRP A 175 1.91 -6.32 19.84
N HIS A 176 1.13 -7.39 19.67
CA HIS A 176 -0.08 -7.33 18.87
C HIS A 176 -1.21 -6.66 19.65
N LYS A 177 -1.78 -5.62 19.07
CA LYS A 177 -2.78 -4.75 19.69
C LYS A 177 -4.00 -4.62 18.81
N CYS A 178 -5.13 -4.44 19.45
CA CYS A 178 -6.40 -4.04 18.85
C CYS A 178 -6.98 -2.86 19.59
N ALA A 179 -7.76 -2.04 18.89
CA ALA A 179 -8.53 -0.95 19.48
C ALA A 179 -9.85 -0.78 18.72
N VAL A 180 -10.87 -0.33 19.43
CA VAL A 180 -12.15 0.08 18.86
C VAL A 180 -12.54 1.40 19.49
N HIS A 181 -12.86 2.38 18.64
CA HIS A 181 -13.50 3.62 19.07
C HIS A 181 -14.89 3.70 18.45
N LYS A 182 -15.90 4.00 19.25
CA LYS A 182 -17.31 4.04 18.83
C LYS A 182 -17.76 5.48 18.71
N ALA A 183 -18.00 5.88 17.48
CA ALA A 183 -18.56 7.18 17.11
C ALA A 183 -19.40 7.00 15.83
N ASP A 184 -19.53 8.04 15.02
CA ASP A 184 -20.32 7.98 13.79
C ASP A 184 -19.62 7.15 12.69
N LEU A 185 -20.43 6.59 11.77
CA LEU A 185 -19.89 5.97 10.58
C LEU A 185 -19.37 7.03 9.63
N LEU A 186 -18.29 6.72 8.93
CA LEU A 186 -17.69 7.65 7.98
C LEU A 186 -18.62 7.89 6.77
N ASP A 187 -19.13 9.10 6.62
CA ASP A 187 -19.74 9.57 5.37
C ASP A 187 -18.67 10.31 4.56
N LEU A 188 -17.97 9.55 3.69
CA LEU A 188 -16.86 10.08 2.90
C LEU A 188 -17.41 10.88 1.73
N ASP A 189 -17.28 12.21 1.78
CA ASP A 189 -17.60 13.05 0.62
C ASP A 189 -16.43 13.04 -0.38
N TYR A 190 -16.69 12.46 -1.54
CA TYR A 190 -15.75 12.37 -2.66
C TYR A 190 -16.30 13.02 -3.95
N THR A 191 -17.49 13.60 -3.89
CA THR A 191 -18.20 14.13 -5.07
C THR A 191 -17.51 15.33 -5.67
N HIS A 192 -16.83 16.13 -4.85
CA HIS A 192 -16.10 17.31 -5.25
C HIS A 192 -14.69 17.02 -5.79
N ILE A 193 -14.22 15.77 -5.70
CA ILE A 193 -12.90 15.39 -6.19
C ILE A 193 -12.92 15.31 -7.73
N GLU A 194 -12.23 16.22 -8.37
CA GLU A 194 -11.96 16.13 -9.80
C GLU A 194 -11.01 14.94 -10.05
N ILE A 195 -11.41 14.01 -10.91
CA ILE A 195 -10.52 12.94 -11.35
C ILE A 195 -9.41 13.63 -12.17
N LYS A 196 -8.24 13.83 -11.56
CA LYS A 196 -7.05 14.02 -12.36
C LYS A 196 -6.87 12.71 -13.13
N GLU A 197 -7.06 12.75 -14.46
CA GLU A 197 -6.70 11.60 -15.29
C GLU A 197 -5.27 11.20 -14.91
N ILE A 198 -5.16 10.14 -14.11
CA ILE A 198 -3.87 9.48 -13.93
C ILE A 198 -3.61 8.90 -15.31
N LYS A 199 -2.83 9.62 -16.11
CA LYS A 199 -2.32 9.07 -17.36
C LYS A 199 -1.79 7.70 -17.00
N PRO A 200 -2.32 6.61 -17.61
CA PRO A 200 -1.90 5.27 -17.24
C PRO A 200 -0.38 5.25 -17.25
N GLU A 201 0.20 4.88 -16.11
CA GLU A 201 1.66 4.69 -16.07
C GLU A 201 2.03 3.89 -17.31
N PRO A 202 3.00 4.36 -18.08
CA PRO A 202 3.38 3.67 -19.32
C PRO A 202 3.60 2.22 -18.96
N LYS A 203 2.91 1.31 -19.67
CA LYS A 203 2.91 -0.16 -19.44
C LYS A 203 4.27 -0.78 -19.77
N PHE A 204 5.35 -0.31 -19.14
CA PHE A 204 6.72 -0.70 -19.41
C PHE A 204 7.02 -2.15 -19.03
N VAL A 205 6.39 -2.66 -17.96
CA VAL A 205 6.73 -3.95 -17.38
C VAL A 205 6.35 -5.13 -18.30
N ARG A 206 5.31 -5.01 -19.14
CA ARG A 206 4.83 -6.13 -19.96
C ARG A 206 5.67 -6.46 -21.19
N LYS A 207 6.44 -5.52 -21.74
CA LYS A 207 7.24 -5.78 -22.93
C LYS A 207 8.46 -6.67 -22.63
N TYR A 208 8.96 -6.62 -21.41
CA TYR A 208 10.15 -7.35 -20.96
C TYR A 208 9.85 -8.61 -20.13
N SER A 209 8.59 -8.81 -19.68
CA SER A 209 8.17 -10.02 -18.94
C SER A 209 7.97 -11.26 -19.84
N ASN A 210 7.97 -11.12 -21.15
CA ASN A 210 7.77 -12.22 -22.09
C ASN A 210 9.08 -12.91 -22.55
N GLY A 211 10.12 -12.90 -21.72
CA GLY A 211 11.25 -13.83 -21.83
C GLY A 211 12.26 -13.56 -22.94
N LYS A 212 12.21 -12.41 -23.65
CA LYS A 212 13.18 -12.04 -24.71
C LYS A 212 13.81 -10.66 -24.48
N GLY A 213 14.42 -10.45 -23.32
CA GLY A 213 15.20 -9.27 -23.00
C GLY A 213 15.54 -9.25 -21.51
N SER A 214 16.76 -8.89 -21.16
CA SER A 214 17.14 -8.75 -19.77
C SER A 214 16.63 -7.42 -19.20
N LEU A 215 16.46 -7.30 -17.87
CA LEU A 215 16.20 -6.01 -17.21
C LEU A 215 17.24 -4.95 -17.61
N ARG A 216 18.46 -5.40 -17.94
CA ARG A 216 19.54 -4.53 -18.43
C ARG A 216 19.17 -3.87 -19.75
N ASP A 217 18.55 -4.61 -20.67
CA ASP A 217 18.15 -4.09 -21.99
C ASP A 217 17.00 -3.09 -21.86
N ALA A 218 16.12 -3.28 -20.86
CA ALA A 218 15.06 -2.34 -20.57
C ALA A 218 15.61 -0.94 -20.16
N PHE A 219 16.66 -0.90 -19.35
CA PHE A 219 17.30 0.35 -18.94
C PHE A 219 18.13 1.01 -20.05
N GLU A 220 18.28 0.41 -21.20
CA GLU A 220 18.88 1.01 -22.39
C GLU A 220 17.84 1.72 -23.29
N ASP A 221 16.54 1.45 -23.08
CA ASP A 221 15.44 2.09 -23.83
C ASP A 221 15.25 3.56 -23.41
N VAL A 222 15.27 4.43 -24.40
CA VAL A 222 15.09 5.89 -24.24
C VAL A 222 13.80 6.26 -23.51
N THR A 223 12.74 5.51 -23.76
CA THR A 223 11.43 5.78 -23.16
C THR A 223 11.39 5.41 -21.69
N VAL A 224 12.05 4.30 -21.33
CA VAL A 224 12.21 3.87 -19.93
C VAL A 224 13.04 4.89 -19.17
N ARG A 225 14.14 5.38 -19.73
CA ARG A 225 15.00 6.37 -19.10
C ARG A 225 14.31 7.72 -18.88
N LYS A 226 13.47 8.15 -19.84
CA LYS A 226 12.60 9.34 -19.68
C LYS A 226 11.60 9.16 -18.54
N ALA A 227 10.98 7.99 -18.43
CA ALA A 227 10.02 7.72 -17.35
C ALA A 227 10.70 7.72 -15.98
N ILE A 228 11.90 7.14 -15.85
CA ILE A 228 12.69 7.20 -14.62
C ILE A 228 13.04 8.67 -14.28
N ALA A 229 13.45 9.48 -15.26
CA ALA A 229 13.74 10.89 -15.03
C ALA A 229 12.54 11.65 -14.46
N VAL A 230 11.34 11.39 -14.97
CA VAL A 230 10.09 11.96 -14.45
C VAL A 230 9.81 11.48 -13.02
N GLN A 231 9.96 10.18 -12.77
CA GLN A 231 9.70 9.58 -11.44
C GLN A 231 10.61 10.16 -10.35
N VAL A 232 11.88 10.43 -10.66
CA VAL A 232 12.82 11.05 -9.71
C VAL A 232 12.82 12.58 -9.76
N SER A 233 11.81 13.19 -10.40
CA SER A 233 11.66 14.65 -10.54
C SER A 233 12.90 15.34 -11.14
N ALA A 234 13.60 14.65 -12.04
CA ALA A 234 14.79 15.19 -12.70
C ALA A 234 14.46 16.28 -13.72
N GLN A 235 15.34 17.26 -13.84
CA GLN A 235 15.33 18.20 -14.96
C GLN A 235 15.99 17.58 -16.18
N ILE A 236 15.29 17.54 -17.31
CA ILE A 236 15.85 17.00 -18.56
C ILE A 236 16.40 18.16 -19.40
N GLN A 237 17.71 18.17 -19.62
CA GLN A 237 18.41 19.14 -20.46
C GLN A 237 19.48 18.46 -21.32
N ASN A 238 19.55 18.78 -22.60
CA ASN A 238 20.56 18.27 -23.52
C ASN A 238 20.82 16.77 -23.38
N ASN A 239 19.76 15.95 -23.47
CA ASN A 239 19.84 14.49 -23.34
C ASN A 239 20.22 13.96 -21.95
N GLU A 240 20.28 14.79 -20.94
CA GLU A 240 20.58 14.34 -19.55
C GLU A 240 19.44 14.64 -18.58
N ALA A 241 19.16 13.68 -17.72
CA ALA A 241 18.39 13.85 -16.51
C ALA A 241 19.33 14.31 -15.40
N ARG A 242 19.08 15.48 -14.80
CA ARG A 242 19.94 16.17 -13.84
C ARG A 242 19.20 16.52 -12.56
N HIS A 243 19.91 17.03 -11.57
CA HIS A 243 19.36 17.49 -10.27
C HIS A 243 18.67 16.40 -9.46
N ILE A 244 19.10 15.16 -9.63
CA ILE A 244 18.62 14.02 -8.85
C ILE A 244 19.38 13.96 -7.53
N LYS A 245 18.67 13.68 -6.44
CA LYS A 245 19.24 13.56 -5.10
C LYS A 245 20.18 12.35 -5.01
N CYS A 246 21.43 12.57 -4.66
CA CYS A 246 22.39 11.49 -4.48
C CYS A 246 22.11 10.74 -3.17
N PRO A 247 21.90 9.42 -3.18
CA PRO A 247 21.63 8.65 -1.98
C PRO A 247 22.82 8.61 -1.00
N LYS A 248 24.04 8.86 -1.50
CA LYS A 248 25.25 8.82 -0.68
C LYS A 248 25.62 10.17 -0.06
N CYS A 249 25.62 11.25 -0.83
CA CYS A 249 26.00 12.58 -0.33
C CYS A 249 24.84 13.54 -0.12
N ASN A 250 23.62 13.12 -0.39
CA ASN A 250 22.38 13.87 -0.22
C ASN A 250 22.27 15.18 -1.03
N ARG A 251 23.16 15.43 -1.98
CA ARG A 251 23.15 16.62 -2.87
C ARG A 251 22.38 16.31 -4.15
N GLN A 252 21.79 17.33 -4.76
CA GLN A 252 21.13 17.22 -6.07
C GLN A 252 22.18 17.21 -7.20
N SER A 253 22.95 16.16 -7.30
CA SER A 253 24.15 16.07 -8.13
C SER A 253 24.22 14.79 -8.98
N VAL A 254 23.22 13.91 -8.93
CA VAL A 254 23.18 12.73 -9.79
C VAL A 254 22.61 13.06 -11.15
N HIS A 255 23.18 12.48 -12.18
CA HIS A 255 22.73 12.61 -13.57
C HIS A 255 22.87 11.27 -14.32
N PHE A 256 22.14 11.14 -15.41
CA PHE A 256 22.28 10.05 -16.39
C PHE A 256 21.74 10.49 -17.75
N SER A 257 22.23 9.91 -18.83
CA SER A 257 21.75 10.24 -20.17
C SER A 257 20.42 9.55 -20.51
N ILE A 258 19.58 10.22 -21.26
CA ILE A 258 18.28 9.72 -21.71
C ILE A 258 18.47 8.79 -22.92
N ASP A 259 19.17 9.25 -23.94
CA ASP A 259 19.49 8.50 -25.15
C ASP A 259 20.96 8.07 -25.13
N LEU A 260 21.18 6.77 -25.09
CA LEU A 260 22.53 6.18 -25.06
C LEU A 260 23.21 6.15 -26.41
N GLN A 261 22.53 6.46 -27.50
CA GLN A 261 23.11 6.56 -28.83
C GLN A 261 23.87 7.87 -29.05
N MET A 262 23.67 8.86 -28.17
CA MET A 262 24.36 10.13 -28.24
C MET A 262 25.83 9.99 -27.79
N PRO A 263 26.78 10.69 -28.46
CA PRO A 263 28.19 10.69 -28.05
C PRO A 263 28.36 11.15 -26.59
N GLY A 264 29.18 10.43 -25.83
CA GLY A 264 29.46 10.75 -24.42
C GLY A 264 28.34 10.40 -23.43
N ALA A 265 27.35 9.60 -23.84
CA ALA A 265 26.22 9.27 -23.00
C ALA A 265 26.63 8.52 -21.72
N THR A 266 26.09 8.96 -20.57
CA THR A 266 26.29 8.35 -19.24
C THR A 266 25.27 7.25 -19.01
N LYS A 267 25.73 5.99 -19.04
CA LYS A 267 24.87 4.81 -18.97
C LYS A 267 24.19 4.63 -17.60
N PHE A 268 24.90 4.88 -16.52
CA PHE A 268 24.44 4.68 -15.14
C PHE A 268 24.30 6.00 -14.38
N PRO A 269 23.41 6.07 -13.36
CA PRO A 269 23.35 7.24 -12.50
C PRO A 269 24.71 7.53 -11.84
N THR A 270 25.23 8.73 -12.05
CA THR A 270 26.54 9.14 -11.58
C THR A 270 26.44 10.47 -10.84
N CYS A 271 27.05 10.56 -9.68
CA CYS A 271 27.14 11.80 -8.93
C CYS A 271 28.28 12.68 -9.46
N ASN A 272 28.02 13.97 -9.71
CA ASN A 272 29.06 14.94 -10.11
C ASN A 272 30.20 15.07 -9.07
N HIS A 273 29.97 14.64 -7.84
CA HIS A 273 30.97 14.59 -6.77
C HIS A 273 31.60 13.19 -6.64
N VAL A 274 31.72 12.43 -7.74
CA VAL A 274 32.21 11.04 -7.73
C VAL A 274 33.55 10.88 -7.02
N HIS A 275 34.49 11.82 -7.19
CA HIS A 275 35.80 11.79 -6.54
C HIS A 275 35.75 11.98 -5.03
N SER A 276 34.72 12.67 -4.50
CA SER A 276 34.55 12.92 -3.07
C SER A 276 33.47 12.04 -2.43
N CYS A 277 32.37 11.73 -3.16
CA CYS A 277 31.32 10.89 -2.63
C CYS A 277 31.32 9.45 -3.15
N GLY A 278 31.94 9.19 -4.32
CA GLY A 278 32.11 7.87 -4.91
C GLY A 278 30.81 7.14 -5.24
N PHE A 279 29.70 7.87 -5.47
CA PHE A 279 28.46 7.25 -5.92
C PHE A 279 28.49 7.04 -7.44
N TRP A 280 28.41 5.78 -7.80
CA TRP A 280 28.20 5.30 -9.17
C TRP A 280 27.28 4.07 -9.06
N GLY A 281 26.00 4.26 -9.27
CA GLY A 281 24.98 3.33 -8.83
C GLY A 281 24.11 2.76 -9.95
N LYS A 282 23.16 1.93 -9.56
CA LYS A 282 22.11 1.40 -10.41
C LYS A 282 20.90 2.33 -10.36
N PHE A 283 19.98 2.23 -11.34
CA PHE A 283 18.73 2.99 -11.31
C PHE A 283 17.87 2.70 -10.09
N ALA A 284 17.92 1.46 -9.59
CA ALA A 284 17.21 1.09 -8.35
C ALA A 284 17.72 1.83 -7.10
N ASP A 285 18.88 2.45 -7.15
CA ASP A 285 19.45 3.18 -6.02
C ASP A 285 18.92 4.63 -5.95
N ILE A 286 18.27 5.13 -7.03
CA ILE A 286 17.76 6.52 -7.12
C ILE A 286 16.23 6.59 -7.28
N ILE A 287 15.57 5.46 -7.59
CA ILE A 287 14.12 5.33 -7.66
C ILE A 287 13.59 4.95 -6.28
#